data_10c1c581b01d3a0257854ca9a0bcd167
#
_entry.id   10c1c581b01d3a0257854ca9a0bcd167
#
_cell.length_a   1.000
_cell.length_b   1.000
_cell.length_c   1.000
_cell.angle_alpha   90.00
_cell.angle_beta   90.00
_cell.angle_gamma   90.00
#
_symmetry.space_group_name_H-M   'P 1'
#
loop_
_entity.id
_entity.type
_entity.pdbx_description
1 polymer ?
#
loop_
_entity_poly.entity_id
_entity_poly.type
_entity_poly.pdbx_seq_one_letter_code
_entity_poly.pdbx_strand_id
1 'polypeptide(L)'
;MNLALAALLLLDPLGDDTGAGYQYPSAAIYQEKGFADLVSFGTRDDGGQLILEIKLKGGAEIPEPAVVLVFVDAAPGGERQLGDSGFTTPAGKGWEWAYLVNAWNATERSAGGEEKSLSRSLGQDSTLIATGRPFANHYRYYIMSGIYDPFSEWELRPVRPGGGIWSLDGPAESPRPVDVVANNQPLAYAQKVLPPAGETPSGTQARLALAVSLLGASTIALAFLVFR
;
A
#
# COMPACT_ATOMS: atom_id res chain seq x y z
N MET A 1 -23.67 -22.68 -8.58
CA MET A 1 -23.05 -21.35 -8.47
C MET A 1 -22.50 -21.26 -7.04
N ASN A 2 -21.20 -21.57 -6.85
CA ASN A 2 -20.58 -21.45 -5.53
C ASN A 2 -20.36 -19.95 -5.29
N LEU A 3 -21.03 -19.40 -4.29
CA LEU A 3 -20.70 -18.09 -3.76
C LEU A 3 -19.33 -18.23 -3.08
N ALA A 4 -18.28 -17.73 -3.73
CA ALA A 4 -17.00 -17.56 -3.07
C ALA A 4 -17.19 -16.57 -1.93
N LEU A 5 -16.98 -17.00 -0.71
CA LEU A 5 -17.07 -16.12 0.47
C LEU A 5 -15.79 -15.29 0.52
N ALA A 6 -15.91 -13.98 0.69
CA ALA A 6 -14.76 -13.14 1.00
C ALA A 6 -14.14 -13.62 2.32
N ALA A 7 -12.85 -13.97 2.30
CA ALA A 7 -12.16 -14.44 3.48
C ALA A 7 -11.51 -13.28 4.25
N LEU A 8 -11.17 -12.20 3.56
CA LEU A 8 -10.66 -10.96 4.12
C LEU A 8 -11.28 -9.80 3.34
N LEU A 9 -11.70 -8.77 4.03
CA LEU A 9 -12.06 -7.47 3.46
C LEU A 9 -11.52 -6.39 4.39
N LEU A 10 -10.64 -5.56 3.85
CA LEU A 10 -10.08 -4.40 4.51
C LEU A 10 -10.59 -3.15 3.80
N LEU A 11 -11.08 -2.20 4.56
CA LEU A 11 -11.48 -0.88 4.06
C LEU A 11 -10.37 0.10 4.36
N ASP A 12 -10.14 1.02 3.44
CA ASP A 12 -9.19 2.10 3.57
C ASP A 12 -9.89 3.45 3.57
N PRO A 13 -9.44 4.45 4.34
CA PRO A 13 -10.02 5.79 4.32
C PRO A 13 -9.84 6.46 2.97
N LEU A 14 -10.85 7.19 2.52
CA LEU A 14 -10.79 7.92 1.25
C LEU A 14 -10.09 9.27 1.41
N GLY A 15 -9.21 9.59 0.44
CA GLY A 15 -8.58 10.89 0.31
C GLY A 15 -7.30 11.06 1.11
N ASP A 16 -6.68 9.97 1.51
CA ASP A 16 -5.39 9.94 2.20
C ASP A 16 -4.22 9.49 1.31
N ASP A 17 -4.44 9.43 -0.01
CA ASP A 17 -3.45 9.18 -1.06
C ASP A 17 -2.42 10.31 -1.22
N THR A 18 -1.94 10.85 -0.12
CA THR A 18 -0.98 11.96 -0.07
C THR A 18 0.38 11.57 0.51
N GLY A 19 0.56 10.32 0.85
CA GLY A 19 1.80 9.80 1.45
C GLY A 19 2.21 10.59 2.68
N ALA A 20 3.46 11.02 2.75
CA ALA A 20 3.97 11.91 3.79
C ALA A 20 3.77 13.41 3.45
N GLY A 21 2.66 13.77 2.80
CA GLY A 21 2.35 15.14 2.36
C GLY A 21 2.93 15.45 0.98
N TYR A 22 2.92 14.48 0.06
CA TYR A 22 3.47 14.63 -1.28
C TYR A 22 2.63 15.52 -2.18
N GLN A 23 3.30 16.19 -3.13
CA GLN A 23 2.65 16.86 -4.24
C GLN A 23 2.86 16.04 -5.52
N TYR A 24 1.78 15.83 -6.24
CA TYR A 24 1.80 15.13 -7.52
C TYR A 24 2.44 15.99 -8.62
N PRO A 25 3.04 15.39 -9.66
CA PRO A 25 3.50 16.12 -10.83
C PRO A 25 2.35 16.91 -11.49
N SER A 26 2.66 18.06 -12.08
CA SER A 26 1.64 18.99 -12.65
C SER A 26 1.01 18.51 -13.96
N ALA A 27 1.43 17.40 -14.55
CA ALA A 27 0.85 16.88 -15.77
C ALA A 27 -0.62 16.48 -15.58
N ALA A 28 -1.45 16.72 -16.60
CA ALA A 28 -2.91 16.55 -16.53
C ALA A 28 -3.36 15.16 -16.08
N ILE A 29 -2.63 14.11 -16.44
CA ILE A 29 -2.92 12.72 -16.04
C ILE A 29 -2.88 12.49 -14.52
N TYR A 30 -2.19 13.34 -13.75
CA TYR A 30 -2.09 13.26 -12.29
C TYR A 30 -3.03 14.23 -11.57
N GLN A 31 -3.84 15.00 -12.30
CA GLN A 31 -4.73 16.00 -11.70
C GLN A 31 -6.10 15.42 -11.28
N GLU A 32 -6.43 14.23 -11.74
CA GLU A 32 -7.58 13.50 -11.22
C GLU A 32 -7.29 13.02 -9.80
N LYS A 33 -7.97 13.62 -8.84
CA LYS A 33 -7.75 13.32 -7.41
C LYS A 33 -8.22 11.90 -7.08
N GLY A 34 -7.37 11.16 -6.38
CA GLY A 34 -7.70 9.84 -5.87
C GLY A 34 -7.53 8.72 -6.89
N PHE A 35 -6.79 8.91 -7.98
CA PHE A 35 -6.53 7.83 -8.93
C PHE A 35 -5.71 6.68 -8.31
N ALA A 36 -4.92 6.96 -7.26
CA ALA A 36 -4.16 5.98 -6.49
C ALA A 36 -4.72 5.76 -5.07
N ASP A 37 -5.91 6.32 -4.75
CA ASP A 37 -6.59 6.23 -3.46
C ASP A 37 -7.20 4.82 -3.31
N LEU A 38 -6.65 4.02 -2.40
CA LEU A 38 -7.17 2.70 -2.07
C LEU A 38 -8.52 2.85 -1.36
N VAL A 39 -9.49 2.07 -1.78
CA VAL A 39 -10.81 2.01 -1.15
C VAL A 39 -10.97 0.75 -0.34
N SER A 40 -10.50 -0.36 -0.92
CA SER A 40 -10.52 -1.65 -0.23
C SER A 40 -9.55 -2.64 -0.87
N PHE A 41 -9.14 -3.58 -0.04
CA PHE A 41 -8.45 -4.79 -0.44
C PHE A 41 -9.19 -5.99 0.12
N GLY A 42 -9.38 -7.00 -0.70
CA GLY A 42 -10.03 -8.24 -0.30
C GLY A 42 -9.29 -9.47 -0.80
N THR A 43 -9.56 -10.60 -0.14
CA THR A 43 -9.18 -11.93 -0.64
C THR A 43 -10.37 -12.86 -0.61
N ARG A 44 -10.41 -13.80 -1.53
CA ARG A 44 -11.41 -14.86 -1.54
C ARG A 44 -10.82 -16.18 -1.98
N ASP A 45 -11.48 -17.26 -1.55
CA ASP A 45 -11.22 -18.61 -2.02
C ASP A 45 -12.06 -18.89 -3.27
N ASP A 46 -11.40 -19.24 -4.36
CA ASP A 46 -12.06 -19.71 -5.58
C ASP A 46 -11.57 -21.11 -5.93
N GLY A 47 -12.28 -22.11 -5.39
CA GLY A 47 -11.92 -23.50 -5.59
C GLY A 47 -10.55 -23.90 -5.01
N GLY A 48 -10.16 -23.35 -3.87
CA GLY A 48 -8.86 -23.57 -3.23
C GLY A 48 -7.76 -22.62 -3.71
N GLN A 49 -8.06 -21.69 -4.64
CA GLN A 49 -7.12 -20.71 -5.15
C GLN A 49 -7.35 -19.32 -4.55
N LEU A 50 -6.26 -18.62 -4.28
CA LEU A 50 -6.29 -17.25 -3.80
C LEU A 50 -6.62 -16.29 -4.95
N ILE A 51 -7.70 -15.55 -4.79
CA ILE A 51 -8.04 -14.38 -5.61
C ILE A 51 -7.84 -13.13 -4.77
N LEU A 52 -7.10 -12.15 -5.30
CA LEU A 52 -7.04 -10.82 -4.73
C LEU A 52 -8.11 -9.94 -5.37
N GLU A 53 -8.68 -9.07 -4.57
CA GLU A 53 -9.65 -8.07 -4.99
C GLU A 53 -9.16 -6.68 -4.57
N ILE A 54 -8.91 -5.81 -5.56
CA ILE A 54 -8.32 -4.48 -5.36
C ILE A 54 -9.31 -3.44 -5.87
N LYS A 55 -9.63 -2.47 -5.04
CA LYS A 55 -10.49 -1.34 -5.42
C LYS A 55 -9.77 -0.04 -5.17
N LEU A 56 -9.63 0.76 -6.22
CA LEU A 56 -9.26 2.17 -6.16
C LEU A 56 -10.49 3.05 -6.32
N LYS A 57 -10.40 4.30 -5.92
CA LYS A 57 -11.50 5.27 -6.00
C LYS A 57 -11.98 5.53 -7.43
N GLY A 58 -11.11 5.36 -8.42
CA GLY A 58 -11.44 5.51 -9.84
C GLY A 58 -12.37 4.44 -10.43
N GLY A 59 -12.68 3.36 -9.71
CA GLY A 59 -13.58 2.28 -10.15
C GLY A 59 -12.93 0.91 -10.28
N ALA A 60 -13.45 0.08 -11.21
CA ALA A 60 -13.03 -1.33 -11.32
C ALA A 60 -11.63 -1.52 -11.93
N GLU A 61 -11.16 -0.59 -12.74
CA GLU A 61 -9.86 -0.67 -13.39
C GLU A 61 -8.79 0.08 -12.59
N ILE A 62 -7.57 -0.44 -12.58
CA ILE A 62 -6.41 0.32 -12.12
C ILE A 62 -6.12 1.40 -13.19
N PRO A 63 -6.16 2.69 -12.84
CA PRO A 63 -5.89 3.77 -13.79
C PRO A 63 -4.45 3.75 -14.31
N GLU A 64 -4.24 4.26 -15.54
CA GLU A 64 -2.90 4.28 -16.17
C GLU A 64 -1.77 4.88 -15.29
N PRO A 65 -2.00 5.98 -14.54
CA PRO A 65 -0.95 6.54 -13.71
C PRO A 65 -0.74 5.82 -12.38
N ALA A 66 -1.54 4.78 -12.07
CA ALA A 66 -1.46 4.07 -10.80
C ALA A 66 -0.76 2.71 -10.91
N VAL A 67 -0.14 2.31 -9.81
CA VAL A 67 0.30 0.95 -9.55
C VAL A 67 -0.10 0.55 -8.13
N VAL A 68 -0.49 -0.71 -7.96
CA VAL A 68 -0.77 -1.31 -6.65
C VAL A 68 0.20 -2.45 -6.42
N LEU A 69 0.81 -2.46 -5.24
CA LEU A 69 1.69 -3.54 -4.80
C LEU A 69 1.05 -4.24 -3.59
N VAL A 70 1.06 -5.57 -3.63
CA VAL A 70 0.57 -6.42 -2.55
C VAL A 70 1.66 -7.43 -2.22
N PHE A 71 2.31 -7.28 -1.07
CA PHE A 71 3.30 -8.25 -0.58
C PHE A 71 2.61 -9.23 0.36
N VAL A 72 3.00 -10.49 0.31
CA VAL A 72 2.38 -11.58 1.07
C VAL A 72 3.39 -12.27 1.97
N ASP A 73 3.12 -12.21 3.27
CA ASP A 73 3.79 -12.98 4.33
C ASP A 73 3.00 -14.29 4.54
N ALA A 74 3.56 -15.37 4.07
CA ALA A 74 2.92 -16.70 4.09
C ALA A 74 3.61 -17.69 5.03
N ALA A 75 4.85 -17.40 5.46
CA ALA A 75 5.64 -18.27 6.28
C ALA A 75 6.56 -17.46 7.21
N PRO A 76 7.06 -18.06 8.30
CA PRO A 76 8.08 -17.41 9.12
C PRO A 76 9.36 -17.13 8.34
N GLY A 77 9.86 -15.91 8.40
CA GLY A 77 11.06 -15.45 7.68
C GLY A 77 10.71 -14.45 6.58
N GLY A 78 11.17 -14.70 5.36
CA GLY A 78 10.91 -13.85 4.20
C GLY A 78 11.76 -12.57 4.14
N GLU A 79 11.63 -11.84 3.03
CA GLU A 79 12.30 -10.56 2.81
C GLU A 79 11.57 -9.44 3.57
N ARG A 80 12.32 -8.54 4.19
CA ARG A 80 11.73 -7.47 4.98
C ARG A 80 11.58 -6.15 4.23
N GLN A 81 12.45 -5.92 3.27
CA GLN A 81 12.36 -4.73 2.44
C GLN A 81 11.20 -4.89 1.46
N LEU A 82 10.23 -3.99 1.49
CA LEU A 82 9.08 -4.02 0.58
C LEU A 82 9.46 -3.42 -0.78
N GLY A 83 10.28 -4.15 -1.53
CA GLY A 83 10.84 -3.66 -2.78
C GLY A 83 11.67 -2.39 -2.60
N ASP A 84 11.55 -1.46 -3.55
CA ASP A 84 12.15 -0.14 -3.48
C ASP A 84 11.18 0.94 -2.94
N SER A 85 10.08 0.50 -2.30
CA SER A 85 9.05 1.40 -1.76
C SER A 85 9.55 2.34 -0.67
N GLY A 86 10.67 2.01 -0.01
CA GLY A 86 11.17 2.73 1.17
C GLY A 86 10.53 2.28 2.48
N PHE A 87 9.63 1.29 2.44
CA PHE A 87 9.09 0.62 3.62
C PHE A 87 9.79 -0.69 3.91
N THR A 88 9.78 -1.07 5.19
CA THR A 88 10.12 -2.41 5.67
C THR A 88 8.96 -3.01 6.45
N THR A 89 8.95 -4.33 6.58
CA THR A 89 8.02 -5.03 7.46
C THR A 89 8.47 -4.93 8.93
N PRO A 90 7.58 -5.13 9.92
CA PRO A 90 7.98 -5.28 11.32
C PRO A 90 9.01 -6.40 11.52
N ALA A 91 9.81 -6.31 12.58
CA ALA A 91 10.80 -7.33 12.93
C ALA A 91 10.14 -8.71 13.10
N GLY A 92 10.77 -9.73 12.54
CA GLY A 92 10.28 -11.12 12.59
C GLY A 92 9.14 -11.43 11.61
N LYS A 93 8.80 -10.49 10.74
CA LYS A 93 7.84 -10.69 9.64
C LYS A 93 8.53 -10.36 8.32
N GLY A 94 8.18 -11.08 7.28
CA GLY A 94 8.74 -10.87 5.96
C GLY A 94 7.70 -11.23 4.90
N TRP A 95 8.09 -11.14 3.63
CA TRP A 95 7.23 -11.54 2.52
C TRP A 95 7.97 -12.55 1.63
N GLU A 96 7.23 -13.45 1.02
CA GLU A 96 7.75 -14.48 0.12
C GLU A 96 7.47 -14.19 -1.33
N TRP A 97 6.34 -13.52 -1.63
CA TRP A 97 6.00 -13.07 -2.98
C TRP A 97 5.20 -11.79 -2.93
N ALA A 98 5.23 -11.06 -4.02
CA ALA A 98 4.51 -9.81 -4.21
C ALA A 98 3.75 -9.82 -5.53
N TYR A 99 2.70 -9.02 -5.60
CA TYR A 99 1.91 -8.75 -6.79
C TYR A 99 2.04 -7.29 -7.16
N LEU A 100 2.45 -7.04 -8.40
CA LEU A 100 2.50 -5.71 -9.01
C LEU A 100 1.35 -5.63 -10.00
N VAL A 101 0.44 -4.68 -9.80
CA VAL A 101 -0.78 -4.54 -10.62
C VAL A 101 -0.87 -3.09 -11.10
N ASN A 102 -0.83 -2.90 -12.40
CA ASN A 102 -0.99 -1.61 -13.06
C ASN A 102 -2.10 -1.67 -14.13
N ALA A 103 -2.28 -0.63 -14.91
CA ALA A 103 -3.32 -0.57 -15.94
C ALA A 103 -3.22 -1.67 -17.00
N TRP A 104 -2.03 -2.18 -17.26
CA TRP A 104 -1.75 -3.10 -18.37
C TRP A 104 -1.48 -4.52 -17.92
N ASN A 105 -0.84 -4.69 -16.77
CA ASN A 105 -0.27 -5.95 -16.32
C ASN A 105 -0.63 -6.29 -14.88
N ALA A 106 -0.59 -7.59 -14.59
CA ALA A 106 -0.46 -8.12 -13.25
C ALA A 106 0.70 -9.11 -13.25
N THR A 107 1.66 -8.93 -12.34
CA THR A 107 2.87 -9.74 -12.24
C THR A 107 3.04 -10.22 -10.80
N GLU A 108 3.33 -11.49 -10.61
CA GLU A 108 3.83 -12.02 -9.35
C GLU A 108 5.36 -12.00 -9.39
N ARG A 109 5.97 -11.54 -8.29
CA ARG A 109 7.42 -11.58 -8.09
C ARG A 109 7.71 -12.28 -6.76
N SER A 110 8.58 -13.28 -6.77
CA SER A 110 9.07 -13.93 -5.55
C SER A 110 10.17 -13.10 -4.88
N ALA A 111 10.38 -13.29 -3.58
CA ALA A 111 11.52 -12.70 -2.87
C ALA A 111 12.89 -13.12 -3.48
N GLY A 112 12.94 -14.24 -4.19
CA GLY A 112 14.10 -14.69 -4.95
C GLY A 112 14.28 -14.03 -6.33
N GLY A 113 13.38 -13.11 -6.72
CA GLY A 113 13.44 -12.37 -7.99
C GLY A 113 12.82 -13.09 -9.20
N GLU A 114 12.16 -14.23 -9.01
CA GLU A 114 11.42 -14.89 -10.10
C GLU A 114 10.14 -14.12 -10.39
N GLU A 115 9.80 -13.94 -11.66
CA GLU A 115 8.61 -13.24 -12.13
C GLU A 115 7.68 -14.16 -12.92
N LYS A 116 6.38 -13.90 -12.77
CA LYS A 116 5.31 -14.62 -13.47
C LYS A 116 4.19 -13.66 -13.80
N SER A 117 3.78 -13.61 -15.08
CA SER A 117 2.57 -12.89 -15.48
C SER A 117 1.32 -13.58 -14.97
N LEU A 118 0.35 -12.78 -14.53
CA LEU A 118 -0.92 -13.25 -13.99
C LEU A 118 -2.10 -12.80 -14.85
N SER A 119 -3.21 -13.53 -14.73
CA SER A 119 -4.47 -13.12 -15.30
C SER A 119 -5.18 -12.16 -14.37
N ARG A 120 -5.67 -11.06 -14.94
CA ARG A 120 -6.57 -10.13 -14.27
C ARG A 120 -7.93 -10.11 -14.95
N SER A 121 -8.96 -9.81 -14.19
CA SER A 121 -10.31 -9.59 -14.69
C SER A 121 -10.97 -8.46 -13.90
N LEU A 122 -12.07 -7.95 -14.41
CA LEU A 122 -12.84 -6.93 -13.72
C LEU A 122 -13.95 -7.60 -12.92
N GLY A 123 -14.08 -7.21 -11.65
CA GLY A 123 -15.25 -7.41 -10.83
C GLY A 123 -16.32 -6.36 -11.14
N GLN A 124 -17.30 -6.22 -10.26
CA GLN A 124 -18.35 -5.21 -10.41
C GLN A 124 -17.75 -3.79 -10.27
N ASP A 125 -16.86 -3.59 -9.31
CA ASP A 125 -16.24 -2.30 -8.96
C ASP A 125 -14.79 -2.46 -8.47
N SER A 126 -14.12 -3.55 -8.83
CA SER A 126 -12.78 -3.93 -8.39
C SER A 126 -12.01 -4.69 -9.48
N THR A 127 -10.69 -4.63 -9.42
CA THR A 127 -9.80 -5.49 -10.21
C THR A 127 -9.57 -6.80 -9.43
N LEU A 128 -9.75 -7.92 -10.13
CA LEU A 128 -9.54 -9.27 -9.61
C LEU A 128 -8.28 -9.89 -10.19
N ILE A 129 -7.44 -10.45 -9.32
CA ILE A 129 -6.18 -11.12 -9.70
C ILE A 129 -6.27 -12.61 -9.32
N ALA A 130 -6.24 -13.48 -10.31
CA ALA A 130 -6.09 -14.91 -10.10
C ALA A 130 -4.61 -15.25 -9.91
N THR A 131 -4.21 -15.51 -8.67
CA THR A 131 -2.80 -15.64 -8.32
C THR A 131 -2.21 -16.99 -8.70
N GLY A 132 -3.06 -18.03 -8.81
CA GLY A 132 -2.62 -19.42 -8.96
C GLY A 132 -1.96 -20.00 -7.70
N ARG A 133 -1.97 -19.27 -6.59
CA ARG A 133 -1.50 -19.72 -5.28
C ARG A 133 -2.67 -20.35 -4.50
N PRO A 134 -2.39 -21.33 -3.62
CA PRO A 134 -3.42 -21.86 -2.75
C PRO A 134 -3.96 -20.77 -1.81
N PHE A 135 -5.26 -20.81 -1.55
CA PHE A 135 -5.86 -19.96 -0.55
C PHE A 135 -5.48 -20.42 0.87
N ALA A 136 -5.12 -19.46 1.75
CA ALA A 136 -4.89 -19.75 3.16
C ALA A 136 -5.22 -18.54 4.06
N ASN A 137 -5.94 -18.80 5.15
CA ASN A 137 -6.38 -17.76 6.09
C ASN A 137 -5.25 -17.16 6.95
N HIS A 138 -4.06 -17.77 6.97
CA HIS A 138 -2.94 -17.29 7.78
C HIS A 138 -2.03 -16.32 7.02
N TYR A 139 -2.27 -16.07 5.73
CA TYR A 139 -1.50 -15.09 4.98
C TYR A 139 -1.74 -13.69 5.52
N ARG A 140 -0.67 -12.91 5.59
CA ARG A 140 -0.69 -11.49 5.91
C ARG A 140 -0.33 -10.69 4.69
N TYR A 141 -0.85 -9.49 4.59
CA TYR A 141 -0.71 -8.67 3.40
C TYR A 141 -0.18 -7.29 3.76
N TYR A 142 0.76 -6.78 2.95
CA TYR A 142 1.19 -5.39 2.96
C TYR A 142 0.76 -4.77 1.64
N ILE A 143 -0.14 -3.80 1.70
CA ILE A 143 -0.81 -3.25 0.53
C ILE A 143 -0.45 -1.78 0.42
N MET A 144 -0.07 -1.35 -0.77
CA MET A 144 0.26 0.02 -1.08
C MET A 144 -0.09 0.36 -2.52
N SER A 145 -0.36 1.63 -2.77
CA SER A 145 -0.50 2.18 -4.12
C SER A 145 0.43 3.36 -4.34
N GLY A 146 0.71 3.66 -5.58
CA GLY A 146 1.59 4.76 -5.94
C GLY A 146 1.45 5.18 -7.39
N ILE A 147 2.26 6.17 -7.79
CA ILE A 147 2.36 6.55 -9.19
C ILE A 147 3.22 5.53 -9.93
N TYR A 148 2.67 5.03 -11.04
CA TYR A 148 3.36 4.12 -11.93
C TYR A 148 4.60 4.75 -12.56
N ASP A 149 5.72 4.02 -12.52
CA ASP A 149 6.98 4.38 -13.18
C ASP A 149 7.57 3.15 -13.90
N PRO A 150 7.53 3.10 -15.24
CA PRO A 150 8.05 1.96 -16.00
C PRO A 150 9.57 1.79 -15.92
N PHE A 151 10.30 2.77 -15.36
CA PHE A 151 11.75 2.73 -15.22
C PHE A 151 12.21 2.29 -13.83
N SER A 152 11.27 2.17 -12.88
CA SER A 152 11.55 1.66 -11.54
C SER A 152 11.37 0.15 -11.50
N GLU A 153 12.24 -0.56 -10.79
CA GLU A 153 12.15 -2.01 -10.63
C GLU A 153 10.82 -2.46 -10.03
N TRP A 154 10.28 -1.68 -9.10
CA TRP A 154 9.00 -1.93 -8.43
C TRP A 154 7.88 -1.04 -8.94
N GLU A 155 8.07 -0.42 -10.10
CA GLU A 155 7.10 0.42 -10.79
C GLU A 155 6.61 1.64 -9.99
N LEU A 156 7.28 1.98 -8.89
CA LEU A 156 6.94 3.11 -8.04
C LEU A 156 7.80 4.33 -8.37
N ARG A 157 7.14 5.45 -8.62
CA ARG A 157 7.80 6.74 -8.88
C ARG A 157 8.53 7.26 -7.64
N PRO A 158 9.77 7.74 -7.77
CA PRO A 158 10.54 8.24 -6.64
C PRO A 158 9.97 9.55 -6.08
N VAL A 159 10.23 9.80 -4.79
CA VAL A 159 9.98 11.07 -4.11
C VAL A 159 11.28 11.86 -4.03
N ARG A 160 11.25 13.15 -4.36
CA ARG A 160 12.42 14.06 -4.32
C ARG A 160 12.01 15.45 -3.86
N PRO A 161 12.84 16.15 -3.09
CA PRO A 161 12.60 17.56 -2.78
C PRO A 161 12.53 18.41 -4.05
N GLY A 162 11.47 19.21 -4.17
CA GLY A 162 11.18 20.05 -5.32
C GLY A 162 10.52 19.31 -6.49
N GLY A 163 10.30 18.01 -6.37
CA GLY A 163 9.57 17.22 -7.36
C GLY A 163 10.22 17.20 -8.75
N GLY A 164 9.40 16.95 -9.76
CA GLY A 164 9.79 16.95 -11.17
C GLY A 164 8.78 16.18 -12.04
N ILE A 165 9.08 16.11 -13.35
CA ILE A 165 8.23 15.36 -14.28
C ILE A 165 8.19 13.86 -13.91
N TRP A 166 9.30 13.34 -13.38
CA TRP A 166 9.51 11.92 -13.05
C TRP A 166 9.61 11.65 -11.56
N SER A 167 9.16 12.58 -10.70
CA SER A 167 9.17 12.40 -9.25
C SER A 167 8.04 13.15 -8.57
N LEU A 168 7.56 12.59 -7.46
CA LEU A 168 6.72 13.29 -6.51
C LEU A 168 7.56 14.35 -5.79
N ASP A 169 6.95 15.48 -5.43
CA ASP A 169 7.57 16.43 -4.51
C ASP A 169 7.29 16.01 -3.06
N GLY A 170 8.34 15.86 -2.29
CA GLY A 170 8.26 15.46 -0.89
C GLY A 170 9.62 15.40 -0.23
N PRO A 171 9.66 15.12 1.08
CA PRO A 171 10.93 15.03 1.80
C PRO A 171 11.88 13.99 1.20
N ALA A 172 13.19 14.25 1.26
CA ALA A 172 14.21 13.30 0.82
C ALA A 172 14.05 11.95 1.55
N GLU A 173 14.35 10.86 0.85
CA GLU A 173 14.30 9.49 1.39
C GLU A 173 12.92 9.05 1.94
N SER A 174 11.85 9.75 1.57
CA SER A 174 10.50 9.32 1.93
C SER A 174 10.10 8.05 1.18
N PRO A 175 9.23 7.20 1.78
CA PRO A 175 8.63 6.08 1.06
C PRO A 175 7.93 6.55 -0.22
N ARG A 176 7.98 5.74 -1.27
CA ARG A 176 7.45 6.10 -2.60
C ARG A 176 5.94 5.96 -2.78
N PRO A 177 5.27 5.00 -2.09
CA PRO A 177 3.81 4.90 -2.15
C PRO A 177 3.14 6.21 -1.75
N VAL A 178 1.97 6.48 -2.29
CA VAL A 178 1.14 7.62 -1.93
C VAL A 178 0.03 7.23 -0.98
N ASP A 179 -0.28 5.93 -0.94
CA ASP A 179 -1.29 5.36 -0.06
C ASP A 179 -0.90 3.96 0.41
N VAL A 180 -1.30 3.58 1.62
CA VAL A 180 -1.01 2.27 2.22
C VAL A 180 -2.16 1.84 3.13
N VAL A 181 -2.56 0.57 3.05
CA VAL A 181 -3.57 0.02 3.97
C VAL A 181 -2.96 -0.21 5.34
N ALA A 182 -3.14 0.74 6.24
CA ALA A 182 -2.62 0.69 7.60
C ALA A 182 -3.56 1.37 8.60
N ASN A 183 -3.68 0.81 9.81
CA ASN A 183 -4.50 1.42 10.87
C ASN A 183 -4.04 2.82 11.29
N ASN A 184 -2.79 3.19 10.98
CA ASN A 184 -2.22 4.51 11.22
C ASN A 184 -1.19 4.81 10.13
N GLN A 185 -1.67 5.28 8.99
CA GLN A 185 -0.84 5.61 7.84
C GLN A 185 0.26 6.66 8.16
N PRO A 186 -0.02 7.79 8.83
CA PRO A 186 1.03 8.75 9.18
C PRO A 186 2.17 8.14 10.02
N LEU A 187 1.84 7.23 10.93
CA LEU A 187 2.84 6.55 11.74
C LEU A 187 3.70 5.57 10.90
N ALA A 188 3.07 4.84 9.97
CA ALA A 188 3.78 3.96 9.05
C ALA A 188 4.83 4.74 8.25
N TYR A 189 4.45 5.88 7.66
CA TYR A 189 5.38 6.76 6.93
C TYR A 189 6.50 7.31 7.82
N ALA A 190 6.18 7.78 9.02
CA ALA A 190 7.16 8.33 9.94
C ALA A 190 8.20 7.29 10.39
N GLN A 191 7.78 6.04 10.57
CA GLN A 191 8.65 4.93 10.97
C GLN A 191 9.29 4.20 9.80
N LYS A 192 8.80 4.41 8.56
CA LYS A 192 9.13 3.61 7.36
C LYS A 192 8.92 2.11 7.58
N VAL A 193 7.93 1.77 8.39
CA VAL A 193 7.53 0.39 8.70
C VAL A 193 6.05 0.24 8.39
N LEU A 194 5.73 -0.64 7.47
CA LEU A 194 4.35 -0.98 7.15
C LEU A 194 3.95 -2.23 7.93
N PRO A 195 3.00 -2.16 8.86
CA PRO A 195 2.44 -3.34 9.50
C PRO A 195 1.58 -4.13 8.51
N PRO A 196 1.37 -5.44 8.75
CA PRO A 196 0.39 -6.19 7.98
C PRO A 196 -0.99 -5.55 8.09
N ALA A 197 -1.69 -5.46 6.97
CA ALA A 197 -3.01 -4.86 6.93
C ALA A 197 -4.01 -5.61 7.83
N GLY A 198 -4.83 -4.85 8.56
CA GLY A 198 -5.79 -5.40 9.53
C GLY A 198 -5.20 -5.78 10.89
N GLU A 199 -3.87 -5.79 11.06
CA GLU A 199 -3.27 -5.97 12.38
C GLU A 199 -3.29 -4.68 13.20
N THR A 200 -3.73 -4.77 14.45
CA THR A 200 -3.57 -3.68 15.42
C THR A 200 -2.11 -3.60 15.87
N PRO A 201 -1.53 -2.40 15.98
CA PRO A 201 -0.18 -2.24 16.53
C PRO A 201 -0.07 -2.95 17.89
N SER A 202 0.99 -3.73 18.08
CA SER A 202 1.26 -4.36 19.39
C SER A 202 1.36 -3.27 20.46
N GLY A 203 0.99 -3.59 21.71
CA GLY A 203 0.86 -2.64 22.82
C GLY A 203 2.05 -1.67 23.03
N THR A 204 3.25 -2.02 22.57
CA THR A 204 4.43 -1.15 22.57
C THR A 204 4.32 -0.06 21.49
N GLN A 205 3.81 -0.39 20.31
CA GLN A 205 3.60 0.57 19.21
C GLN A 205 2.43 1.51 19.50
N ALA A 206 1.36 0.99 20.13
CA ALA A 206 0.23 1.81 20.59
C ALA A 206 0.66 2.82 21.68
N ARG A 207 1.57 2.46 22.56
CA ARG A 207 2.13 3.37 23.57
C ARG A 207 3.00 4.46 22.96
N LEU A 208 3.77 4.14 21.91
CA LEU A 208 4.57 5.13 21.18
C LEU A 208 3.66 6.12 20.42
N ALA A 209 2.62 5.62 19.74
CA ALA A 209 1.65 6.45 19.05
C ALA A 209 0.93 7.41 20.00
N LEU A 210 0.54 6.93 21.19
CA LEU A 210 -0.08 7.74 22.23
C LEU A 210 0.91 8.81 22.78
N ALA A 211 2.18 8.45 22.97
CA ALA A 211 3.21 9.39 23.43
C ALA A 211 3.48 10.52 22.42
N VAL A 212 3.54 10.20 21.13
CA VAL A 212 3.73 11.17 20.05
C VAL A 212 2.51 12.11 19.95
N SER A 213 1.29 11.57 20.06
CA SER A 213 0.05 12.37 20.05
C SER A 213 -0.04 13.30 21.26
N LEU A 214 0.38 12.85 22.45
CA LEU A 214 0.40 13.66 23.65
C LEU A 214 1.46 14.79 23.60
N LEU A 215 2.63 14.51 23.00
CA LEU A 215 3.67 15.53 22.79
C LEU A 215 3.22 16.59 21.76
N GLY A 216 2.56 16.19 20.68
CA GLY A 216 1.98 17.12 19.71
C GLY A 216 0.89 18.02 20.32
N ALA A 217 -0.01 17.47 21.12
CA ALA A 217 -1.05 18.24 21.81
C ALA A 217 -0.48 19.22 22.85
N SER A 218 0.60 18.83 23.54
CA SER A 218 1.26 19.67 24.54
C SER A 218 1.97 20.89 23.91
N THR A 219 2.58 20.73 22.75
CA THR A 219 3.21 21.84 22.01
C THR A 219 2.19 22.85 21.49
N ILE A 220 1.03 22.39 21.05
CA ILE A 220 -0.05 23.28 20.61
C ILE A 220 -0.63 24.06 21.80
N ALA A 221 -0.85 23.42 22.95
CA ALA A 221 -1.35 24.08 24.16
C ALA A 221 -0.36 25.13 24.71
N LEU A 222 0.95 24.86 24.66
CA LEU A 222 1.97 25.83 25.07
C LEU A 222 2.02 27.06 24.14
N ALA A 223 1.86 26.85 22.82
CA ALA A 223 1.83 27.95 21.86
C ALA A 223 0.63 28.92 22.13
N PHE A 224 -0.53 28.38 22.51
CA PHE A 224 -1.70 29.21 22.89
C PHE A 224 -1.55 29.96 24.20
N LEU A 225 -0.70 29.50 25.13
CA LEU A 225 -0.44 30.16 26.42
C LEU A 225 0.62 31.28 26.32
N VAL A 226 1.52 31.22 25.35
CA VAL A 226 2.60 32.22 25.16
C VAL A 226 2.15 33.42 24.30
N PHE A 227 1.07 33.26 23.52
CA PHE A 227 0.53 34.31 22.64
C PHE A 227 -0.79 34.95 23.16
N ARG A 228 -1.07 34.87 24.47
CA ARG A 228 -2.08 35.67 25.17
C ARG A 228 -1.39 36.72 26.08
#